data_1cf68c19abcac294c139485e645eb744
#
_entry.id   1cf68c19abcac294c139485e645eb744
#
_cell.length_a   1.000
_cell.length_b   1.000
_cell.length_c   1.000
_cell.angle_alpha   90.00
_cell.angle_beta   90.00
_cell.angle_gamma   90.00
#
_symmetry.space_group_name_H-M   'P 1'
#
loop_
_entity.id
_entity.type
_entity.pdbx_description
1 polymer ?
#
loop_
_entity_poly.entity_id
_entity_poly.type
_entity_poly.pdbx_seq_one_letter_code
_entity_poly.pdbx_strand_id
1 'polypeptide(L)'
;MDSTVTIAPQGILPLSLDNVSYEIGGMLLIKKMTLALEAGTLTVIMGPNGAGKSLLLRLCHGLIMPSSGRIKWQGPLASNPQAHQAMVFQRPVMLRRSVKANLTHGLKHRGVSRSEKNHMAEDMLQRTGLTRLAKVPARRLSYGEQQRLAVARAWLLDPEVLFMDEPTAALDPAATHALEEIVDAIRQSGTKIIMSTHDLGQAKRLADDVLFLYRGRLLE
;
A
#
# COMPACT_ATOMS: atom_id res chain seq x y z
N MET A 1 27.30 -8.08 25.89
CA MET A 1 27.67 -7.61 24.52
C MET A 1 26.63 -8.16 23.56
N ASP A 2 25.54 -7.45 23.39
CA ASP A 2 24.49 -7.84 22.46
C ASP A 2 24.94 -7.48 21.04
N SER A 3 25.29 -8.51 20.29
CA SER A 3 25.59 -8.39 18.87
C SER A 3 24.25 -8.29 18.13
N THR A 4 23.77 -7.06 17.95
CA THR A 4 22.65 -6.78 17.03
C THR A 4 23.12 -7.12 15.63
N VAL A 5 22.73 -8.30 15.14
CA VAL A 5 22.95 -8.68 13.73
C VAL A 5 22.11 -7.73 12.88
N THR A 6 22.74 -6.69 12.37
CA THR A 6 22.12 -5.80 11.38
C THR A 6 22.03 -6.61 10.08
N ILE A 7 20.89 -7.21 9.81
CA ILE A 7 20.61 -7.83 8.51
C ILE A 7 20.66 -6.69 7.49
N ALA A 8 21.61 -6.76 6.57
CA ALA A 8 21.73 -5.79 5.49
C ALA A 8 20.41 -5.73 4.71
N PRO A 9 19.90 -4.55 4.34
CA PRO A 9 18.67 -4.42 3.56
C PRO A 9 18.80 -5.21 2.25
N GLN A 10 17.86 -6.11 2.00
CA GLN A 10 17.87 -6.98 0.82
C GLN A 10 16.96 -6.47 -0.31
N GLY A 11 16.25 -5.36 -0.09
CA GLY A 11 15.21 -4.84 -0.97
C GLY A 11 15.42 -3.41 -1.46
N ILE A 12 14.32 -2.64 -1.58
CA ILE A 12 14.34 -1.23 -2.01
C ILE A 12 14.47 -0.24 -0.85
N LEU A 13 14.11 -0.63 0.37
CA LEU A 13 14.15 0.22 1.58
C LEU A 13 15.57 0.47 2.07
N PRO A 14 15.80 1.60 2.80
CA PRO A 14 14.85 2.62 3.19
C PRO A 14 14.44 3.57 2.06
N LEU A 15 13.28 4.25 2.25
CA LEU A 15 12.82 5.34 1.40
C LEU A 15 13.09 6.67 2.10
N SER A 16 13.82 7.57 1.46
CA SER A 16 14.08 8.92 1.98
C SER A 16 13.45 10.01 1.11
N LEU A 17 12.86 10.98 1.77
CA LEU A 17 12.40 12.25 1.21
C LEU A 17 13.31 13.36 1.76
N ASP A 18 13.84 14.19 0.87
CA ASP A 18 14.68 15.34 1.22
C ASP A 18 14.08 16.63 0.64
N ASN A 19 13.57 17.50 1.51
CA ASN A 19 12.96 18.80 1.19
C ASN A 19 11.90 18.72 0.07
N VAL A 20 11.11 17.63 0.02
CA VAL A 20 10.13 17.36 -1.03
C VAL A 20 9.00 18.37 -0.98
N SER A 21 8.74 19.02 -2.11
CA SER A 21 7.57 19.88 -2.30
C SER A 21 6.81 19.48 -3.55
N TYR A 22 5.50 19.71 -3.52
CA TYR A 22 4.62 19.45 -4.66
C TYR A 22 3.62 20.58 -4.84
N GLU A 23 3.58 21.13 -6.06
CA GLU A 23 2.77 22.28 -6.43
C GLU A 23 1.95 21.99 -7.68
N ILE A 24 0.71 22.45 -7.71
CA ILE A 24 -0.17 22.45 -8.88
C ILE A 24 -0.85 23.81 -8.99
N GLY A 25 -0.78 24.43 -10.17
CA GLY A 25 -1.46 25.69 -10.45
C GLY A 25 -1.11 26.82 -9.50
N GLY A 26 0.14 26.93 -9.07
CA GLY A 26 0.62 27.92 -8.10
C GLY A 26 0.29 27.61 -6.65
N MET A 27 -0.40 26.49 -6.37
CA MET A 27 -0.76 26.09 -5.02
C MET A 27 0.21 25.01 -4.50
N LEU A 28 0.93 25.32 -3.42
CA LEU A 28 1.88 24.43 -2.78
C LEU A 28 1.13 23.47 -1.83
N LEU A 29 0.99 22.20 -2.24
CA LEU A 29 0.20 21.18 -1.56
C LEU A 29 1.03 20.33 -0.60
N ILE A 30 2.30 20.05 -0.93
CA ILE A 30 3.31 19.44 -0.04
C ILE A 30 4.46 20.43 0.11
N LYS A 31 4.95 20.62 1.34
CA LYS A 31 5.81 21.76 1.71
C LYS A 31 7.08 21.29 2.41
N LYS A 32 8.19 21.19 1.65
CA LYS A 32 9.54 20.87 2.16
C LYS A 32 9.55 19.70 3.15
N MET A 33 8.96 18.58 2.74
CA MET A 33 8.85 17.39 3.57
C MET A 33 10.16 16.63 3.57
N THR A 34 10.68 16.33 4.76
CA THR A 34 11.87 15.51 4.98
C THR A 34 11.51 14.41 5.94
N LEU A 35 11.67 13.15 5.54
CA LEU A 35 11.43 11.97 6.36
C LEU A 35 12.16 10.76 5.78
N ALA A 36 12.35 9.73 6.62
CA ALA A 36 12.82 8.41 6.21
C ALA A 36 11.80 7.34 6.64
N LEU A 37 11.61 6.35 5.80
CA LEU A 37 10.74 5.21 6.05
C LEU A 37 11.59 3.94 5.98
N GLU A 38 11.73 3.30 7.12
CA GLU A 38 12.53 2.09 7.30
C GLU A 38 11.74 0.81 6.96
N ALA A 39 12.45 -0.32 6.87
CA ALA A 39 11.85 -1.63 6.63
C ALA A 39 11.04 -2.12 7.85
N GLY A 40 10.14 -3.08 7.62
CA GLY A 40 9.59 -3.97 8.64
C GLY A 40 8.40 -3.49 9.46
N THR A 41 7.97 -2.21 9.37
CA THR A 41 6.89 -1.66 10.21
C THR A 41 5.65 -1.26 9.41
N LEU A 42 4.50 -1.12 10.10
CA LEU A 42 3.30 -0.49 9.54
C LEU A 42 3.30 1.00 9.93
N THR A 43 3.52 1.85 8.94
CA THR A 43 3.47 3.30 9.13
C THR A 43 2.12 3.85 8.70
N VAL A 44 1.45 4.55 9.61
CA VAL A 44 0.18 5.22 9.31
C VAL A 44 0.39 6.72 9.11
N ILE A 45 -0.09 7.23 7.99
CA ILE A 45 -0.13 8.67 7.69
C ILE A 45 -1.50 9.19 8.12
N MET A 46 -1.53 9.99 9.18
CA MET A 46 -2.73 10.62 9.70
C MET A 46 -2.83 12.09 9.32
N GLY A 47 -4.01 12.63 9.44
CA GLY A 47 -4.31 14.06 9.26
C GLY A 47 -5.69 14.30 8.68
N PRO A 48 -6.20 15.54 8.74
CA PRO A 48 -7.52 15.90 8.23
C PRO A 48 -7.63 15.72 6.71
N ASN A 49 -8.86 15.76 6.20
CA ASN A 49 -9.08 15.76 4.75
C ASN A 49 -8.42 16.99 4.12
N GLY A 50 -7.75 16.78 2.99
CA GLY A 50 -6.97 17.83 2.33
C GLY A 50 -5.57 18.09 2.94
N ALA A 51 -5.12 17.32 3.94
CA ALA A 51 -3.79 17.47 4.52
C ALA A 51 -2.65 17.11 3.57
N GLY A 52 -2.92 16.33 2.50
CA GLY A 52 -1.93 15.88 1.52
C GLY A 52 -1.56 14.40 1.64
N LYS A 53 -2.28 13.59 2.43
CA LYS A 53 -1.99 12.16 2.67
C LYS A 53 -1.87 11.35 1.36
N SER A 54 -2.90 11.40 0.52
CA SER A 54 -2.90 10.70 -0.78
C SER A 54 -1.82 11.21 -1.74
N LEU A 55 -1.49 12.50 -1.68
CA LEU A 55 -0.40 13.07 -2.48
C LEU A 55 0.95 12.55 -2.02
N LEU A 56 1.17 12.47 -0.70
CA LEU A 56 2.40 11.91 -0.15
C LEU A 56 2.58 10.45 -0.55
N LEU A 57 1.55 9.62 -0.43
CA LEU A 57 1.60 8.22 -0.88
C LEU A 57 1.96 8.11 -2.36
N ARG A 58 1.34 8.93 -3.23
CA ARG A 58 1.61 8.93 -4.68
C ARG A 58 3.02 9.42 -5.02
N LEU A 59 3.55 10.39 -4.27
CA LEU A 59 4.93 10.85 -4.39
C LEU A 59 5.91 9.74 -3.99
N CYS A 60 5.71 9.10 -2.84
CA CYS A 60 6.53 7.97 -2.37
C CYS A 60 6.52 6.81 -3.35
N HIS A 61 5.34 6.46 -3.90
CA HIS A 61 5.21 5.40 -4.91
C HIS A 61 5.82 5.79 -6.28
N GLY A 62 6.03 7.07 -6.56
CA GLY A 62 6.52 7.54 -7.85
C GLY A 62 5.44 7.68 -8.94
N LEU A 63 4.15 7.70 -8.56
CA LEU A 63 3.03 7.97 -9.49
C LEU A 63 2.97 9.44 -9.91
N ILE A 64 3.49 10.32 -9.09
CA ILE A 64 3.67 11.75 -9.40
C ILE A 64 5.09 12.16 -8.99
N MET A 65 5.65 13.11 -9.72
CA MET A 65 7.00 13.62 -9.45
C MET A 65 6.92 14.86 -8.55
N PRO A 66 7.84 15.04 -7.61
CA PRO A 66 7.90 16.26 -6.80
C PRO A 66 8.26 17.47 -7.65
N SER A 67 7.73 18.65 -7.31
CA SER A 67 8.09 19.94 -7.95
C SER A 67 9.49 20.41 -7.53
N SER A 68 9.92 20.04 -6.31
CA SER A 68 11.28 20.26 -5.81
C SER A 68 11.62 19.26 -4.70
N GLY A 69 12.91 19.15 -4.36
CA GLY A 69 13.42 18.15 -3.44
C GLY A 69 13.71 16.83 -4.13
N ARG A 70 13.96 15.78 -3.33
CA ARG A 70 14.33 14.45 -3.85
C ARG A 70 13.66 13.34 -3.07
N ILE A 71 13.25 12.28 -3.79
CA ILE A 71 12.76 11.02 -3.24
C ILE A 71 13.71 9.92 -3.70
N LYS A 72 14.24 9.15 -2.75
CA LYS A 72 15.22 8.11 -3.05
C LYS A 72 14.91 6.84 -2.29
N TRP A 73 14.87 5.73 -3.01
CA TRP A 73 15.03 4.39 -2.47
C TRP A 73 16.53 4.11 -2.31
N GLN A 74 16.95 3.51 -1.20
CA GLN A 74 18.37 3.39 -0.85
C GLN A 74 18.85 1.93 -0.76
N GLY A 75 17.93 0.97 -0.86
CA GLY A 75 18.28 -0.45 -0.81
C GLY A 75 18.97 -0.95 -2.10
N PRO A 76 19.52 -2.16 -2.09
CA PRO A 76 20.24 -2.73 -3.23
C PRO A 76 19.39 -2.91 -4.49
N LEU A 77 18.06 -3.02 -4.37
CA LEU A 77 17.13 -3.13 -5.49
C LEU A 77 16.50 -1.78 -5.93
N ALA A 78 17.01 -0.66 -5.42
CA ALA A 78 16.51 0.69 -5.68
C ALA A 78 16.61 1.15 -7.15
N SER A 79 17.31 0.41 -8.02
CA SER A 79 17.37 0.69 -9.46
C SER A 79 16.03 0.48 -10.18
N ASN A 80 15.14 -0.37 -9.65
CA ASN A 80 13.81 -0.63 -10.20
C ASN A 80 12.77 -0.78 -9.07
N PRO A 81 12.50 0.28 -8.31
CA PRO A 81 11.61 0.20 -7.15
C PRO A 81 10.17 -0.16 -7.51
N GLN A 82 9.71 0.17 -8.73
CA GLN A 82 8.34 -0.11 -9.20
C GLN A 82 8.03 -1.62 -9.27
N ALA A 83 9.05 -2.47 -9.43
CA ALA A 83 8.85 -3.91 -9.43
C ALA A 83 8.59 -4.50 -8.03
N HIS A 84 8.93 -3.75 -6.99
CA HIS A 84 8.92 -4.19 -5.57
C HIS A 84 7.88 -3.45 -4.72
N GLN A 85 7.02 -2.67 -5.34
CA GLN A 85 5.99 -1.93 -4.63
C GLN A 85 4.63 -2.08 -5.30
N ALA A 86 3.57 -1.90 -4.50
CA ALA A 86 2.20 -1.90 -4.98
C ALA A 86 1.40 -0.78 -4.30
N MET A 87 0.30 -0.36 -4.93
CA MET A 87 -0.60 0.65 -4.36
C MET A 87 -2.05 0.22 -4.44
N VAL A 88 -2.76 0.35 -3.33
CA VAL A 88 -4.22 0.22 -3.22
C VAL A 88 -4.82 1.60 -3.04
N PHE A 89 -5.68 1.99 -3.97
CA PHE A 89 -6.35 3.29 -3.95
C PHE A 89 -7.62 3.23 -3.10
N GLN A 90 -8.05 4.37 -2.58
CA GLN A 90 -9.29 4.53 -1.83
C GLN A 90 -10.50 3.98 -2.60
N ARG A 91 -10.57 4.21 -3.92
CA ARG A 91 -11.60 3.65 -4.80
C ARG A 91 -10.99 2.59 -5.70
N PRO A 92 -11.24 1.29 -5.44
CA PRO A 92 -10.63 0.22 -6.21
C PRO A 92 -11.22 0.13 -7.62
N VAL A 93 -10.34 -0.04 -8.61
CA VAL A 93 -10.76 -0.27 -10.00
C VAL A 93 -10.84 -1.76 -10.28
N MET A 94 -12.05 -2.22 -10.66
CA MET A 94 -12.31 -3.61 -11.03
C MET A 94 -12.28 -3.81 -12.55
N LEU A 95 -11.48 -4.76 -13.01
CA LEU A 95 -11.50 -5.18 -14.40
C LEU A 95 -12.85 -5.87 -14.72
N ARG A 96 -13.30 -5.79 -15.98
CA ARG A 96 -14.52 -6.47 -16.47
C ARG A 96 -14.29 -7.99 -16.61
N ARG A 97 -13.95 -8.65 -15.50
CA ARG A 97 -13.60 -10.08 -15.41
C ARG A 97 -14.11 -10.63 -14.09
N SER A 98 -14.06 -11.96 -13.93
CA SER A 98 -14.35 -12.59 -12.64
C SER A 98 -13.32 -12.20 -11.57
N VAL A 99 -13.63 -12.43 -10.30
CA VAL A 99 -12.73 -12.20 -9.17
C VAL A 99 -11.41 -12.93 -9.38
N LYS A 100 -11.42 -14.25 -9.66
CA LYS A 100 -10.20 -15.02 -9.94
C LYS A 100 -9.42 -14.47 -11.12
N ALA A 101 -10.10 -14.04 -12.19
CA ALA A 101 -9.44 -13.48 -13.37
C ALA A 101 -8.85 -12.07 -13.12
N ASN A 102 -9.36 -11.33 -12.13
CA ASN A 102 -8.73 -10.10 -11.65
C ASN A 102 -7.40 -10.37 -10.94
N LEU A 103 -7.31 -11.44 -10.13
CA LEU A 103 -6.07 -11.85 -9.47
C LEU A 103 -5.02 -12.30 -10.48
N THR A 104 -5.36 -13.27 -11.35
CA THR A 104 -4.41 -13.83 -12.33
C THR A 104 -3.92 -12.81 -13.35
N HIS A 105 -4.65 -11.70 -13.55
CA HIS A 105 -4.25 -10.65 -14.49
C HIS A 105 -2.94 -9.96 -14.07
N GLY A 106 -2.74 -9.68 -12.79
CA GLY A 106 -1.51 -9.08 -12.28
C GLY A 106 -0.25 -9.93 -12.51
N LEU A 107 -0.43 -11.26 -12.59
CA LEU A 107 0.67 -12.21 -12.81
C LEU A 107 1.05 -12.39 -14.29
N LYS A 108 0.38 -11.68 -15.21
CA LYS A 108 0.50 -11.93 -16.68
C LYS A 108 1.94 -11.73 -17.20
N HIS A 109 2.68 -10.81 -16.61
CA HIS A 109 4.02 -10.42 -17.05
C HIS A 109 5.16 -10.96 -16.16
N ARG A 110 4.84 -11.85 -15.18
CA ARG A 110 5.83 -12.41 -14.27
C ARG A 110 6.44 -13.76 -14.68
N GLY A 111 6.27 -14.19 -15.93
CA GLY A 111 6.84 -15.45 -16.41
C GLY A 111 6.25 -16.73 -15.78
N VAL A 112 5.25 -16.60 -14.92
CA VAL A 112 4.63 -17.69 -14.16
C VAL A 112 3.74 -18.54 -15.06
N SER A 113 3.78 -19.87 -14.93
CA SER A 113 2.94 -20.80 -15.69
C SER A 113 1.43 -20.61 -15.42
N ARG A 114 0.56 -21.10 -16.31
CA ARG A 114 -0.89 -21.02 -16.11
C ARG A 114 -1.36 -21.80 -14.88
N SER A 115 -0.77 -22.95 -14.63
CA SER A 115 -1.08 -23.78 -13.45
C SER A 115 -0.72 -23.04 -12.16
N GLU A 116 0.46 -22.51 -12.09
CA GLU A 116 0.98 -21.76 -10.94
C GLU A 116 0.17 -20.48 -10.66
N LYS A 117 -0.17 -19.71 -11.71
CA LYS A 117 -1.08 -18.55 -11.56
C LYS A 117 -2.43 -18.93 -10.95
N ASN A 118 -2.97 -20.10 -11.36
CA ASN A 118 -4.23 -20.59 -10.82
C ASN A 118 -4.10 -20.96 -9.35
N HIS A 119 -3.03 -21.64 -8.98
CA HIS A 119 -2.74 -22.03 -7.59
C HIS A 119 -2.56 -20.80 -6.68
N MET A 120 -1.72 -19.86 -7.10
CA MET A 120 -1.51 -18.61 -6.39
C MET A 120 -2.81 -17.80 -6.20
N ALA A 121 -3.66 -17.76 -7.25
CA ALA A 121 -4.94 -17.08 -7.15
C ALA A 121 -5.92 -17.80 -6.21
N GLU A 122 -5.93 -19.12 -6.16
CA GLU A 122 -6.77 -19.91 -5.25
C GLU A 122 -6.35 -19.72 -3.79
N ASP A 123 -5.05 -19.77 -3.51
CA ASP A 123 -4.50 -19.47 -2.18
C ASP A 123 -4.88 -18.04 -1.75
N MET A 124 -4.70 -17.06 -2.62
CA MET A 124 -5.03 -15.66 -2.32
C MET A 124 -6.54 -15.46 -2.08
N LEU A 125 -7.41 -16.15 -2.83
CA LEU A 125 -8.86 -16.14 -2.60
C LEU A 125 -9.21 -16.70 -1.22
N GLN A 126 -8.51 -17.72 -0.76
CA GLN A 126 -8.71 -18.31 0.56
C GLN A 126 -8.27 -17.32 1.65
N ARG A 127 -7.05 -16.77 1.56
CA ARG A 127 -6.49 -15.80 2.53
C ARG A 127 -7.35 -14.54 2.68
N THR A 128 -8.04 -14.13 1.62
CA THR A 128 -8.85 -12.91 1.62
C THR A 128 -10.35 -13.14 1.75
N GLY A 129 -10.79 -14.40 1.98
CA GLY A 129 -12.19 -14.76 2.17
C GLY A 129 -13.05 -14.59 0.91
N LEU A 130 -12.44 -14.64 -0.29
CA LEU A 130 -13.13 -14.43 -1.56
C LEU A 130 -13.38 -15.72 -2.36
N THR A 131 -13.11 -16.91 -1.79
CA THR A 131 -13.20 -18.21 -2.48
C THR A 131 -14.57 -18.44 -3.11
N ARG A 132 -15.66 -18.18 -2.37
CA ARG A 132 -17.04 -18.37 -2.86
C ARG A 132 -17.41 -17.44 -4.02
N LEU A 133 -16.67 -16.34 -4.16
CA LEU A 133 -16.90 -15.29 -5.16
C LEU A 133 -15.98 -15.43 -6.39
N ALA A 134 -15.13 -16.46 -6.45
CA ALA A 134 -14.08 -16.62 -7.47
C ALA A 134 -14.59 -16.47 -8.93
N LYS A 135 -15.80 -16.95 -9.21
CA LYS A 135 -16.43 -16.91 -10.55
C LYS A 135 -17.33 -15.69 -10.77
N VAL A 136 -17.63 -14.91 -9.71
CA VAL A 136 -18.49 -13.74 -9.79
C VAL A 136 -17.79 -12.63 -10.58
N PRO A 137 -18.50 -11.88 -11.46
CA PRO A 137 -17.94 -10.67 -12.08
C PRO A 137 -17.52 -9.65 -11.00
N ALA A 138 -16.26 -9.24 -10.97
CA ALA A 138 -15.70 -8.41 -9.91
C ALA A 138 -16.45 -7.06 -9.69
N ARG A 139 -17.09 -6.55 -10.74
CA ARG A 139 -17.92 -5.33 -10.66
C ARG A 139 -19.24 -5.51 -9.91
N ARG A 140 -19.67 -6.75 -9.64
CA ARG A 140 -20.88 -7.08 -8.88
C ARG A 140 -20.61 -7.26 -7.38
N LEU A 141 -19.36 -7.24 -6.99
CA LEU A 141 -18.96 -7.29 -5.59
C LEU A 141 -19.47 -6.06 -4.82
N SER A 142 -19.80 -6.25 -3.54
CA SER A 142 -19.96 -5.13 -2.60
C SER A 142 -18.65 -4.31 -2.51
N TYR A 143 -18.74 -3.10 -2.01
CA TYR A 143 -17.57 -2.23 -1.93
C TYR A 143 -16.46 -2.85 -1.06
N GLY A 144 -16.80 -3.45 0.09
CA GLY A 144 -15.84 -4.14 0.95
C GLY A 144 -15.18 -5.36 0.29
N GLU A 145 -15.94 -6.14 -0.51
CA GLU A 145 -15.38 -7.23 -1.29
C GLU A 145 -14.47 -6.73 -2.43
N GLN A 146 -14.81 -5.61 -3.06
CA GLN A 146 -13.94 -4.97 -4.05
C GLN A 146 -12.64 -4.48 -3.42
N GLN A 147 -12.71 -3.93 -2.22
CA GLN A 147 -11.54 -3.47 -1.48
C GLN A 147 -10.63 -4.65 -1.11
N ARG A 148 -11.20 -5.75 -0.58
CA ARG A 148 -10.44 -6.99 -0.32
C ARG A 148 -9.81 -7.55 -1.60
N LEU A 149 -10.52 -7.53 -2.73
CA LEU A 149 -9.96 -7.93 -4.01
C LEU A 149 -8.82 -7.03 -4.48
N ALA A 150 -8.91 -5.72 -4.26
CA ALA A 150 -7.82 -4.79 -4.60
C ALA A 150 -6.57 -5.06 -3.78
N VAL A 151 -6.72 -5.28 -2.46
CA VAL A 151 -5.62 -5.67 -1.57
C VAL A 151 -5.04 -7.02 -1.98
N ALA A 152 -5.91 -8.02 -2.25
CA ALA A 152 -5.49 -9.35 -2.72
C ALA A 152 -4.65 -9.28 -4.02
N ARG A 153 -5.04 -8.42 -4.96
CA ARG A 153 -4.27 -8.20 -6.21
C ARG A 153 -2.89 -7.60 -5.94
N ALA A 154 -2.81 -6.67 -5.00
CA ALA A 154 -1.56 -6.04 -4.62
C ALA A 154 -0.64 -7.03 -3.88
N TRP A 155 -1.19 -7.76 -2.91
CA TRP A 155 -0.44 -8.77 -2.13
C TRP A 155 0.06 -9.92 -2.99
N LEU A 156 -0.73 -10.36 -3.96
CA LEU A 156 -0.35 -11.43 -4.91
C LEU A 156 0.92 -11.11 -5.72
N LEU A 157 1.28 -9.84 -5.81
CA LEU A 157 2.52 -9.39 -6.46
C LEU A 157 3.74 -9.50 -5.55
N ASP A 158 3.57 -9.92 -4.30
CA ASP A 158 4.64 -10.04 -3.31
C ASP A 158 5.50 -8.77 -3.23
N PRO A 159 4.87 -7.61 -2.93
CA PRO A 159 5.61 -6.34 -2.86
C PRO A 159 6.40 -6.25 -1.57
N GLU A 160 7.58 -5.65 -1.61
CA GLU A 160 8.32 -5.26 -0.42
C GLU A 160 7.63 -4.10 0.31
N VAL A 161 7.03 -3.17 -0.46
CA VAL A 161 6.28 -2.04 0.10
C VAL A 161 4.87 -1.98 -0.49
N LEU A 162 3.87 -1.94 0.38
CA LEU A 162 2.47 -1.77 0.03
C LEU A 162 1.95 -0.42 0.52
N PHE A 163 1.61 0.45 -0.42
CA PHE A 163 0.93 1.72 -0.15
C PHE A 163 -0.59 1.52 -0.16
N MET A 164 -1.29 2.08 0.83
CA MET A 164 -2.76 1.98 0.95
C MET A 164 -3.37 3.35 1.24
N ASP A 165 -4.18 3.85 0.32
CA ASP A 165 -4.81 5.17 0.46
C ASP A 165 -6.23 5.01 1.01
N GLU A 166 -6.43 5.30 2.31
CA GLU A 166 -7.70 5.21 3.05
C GLU A 166 -8.51 3.93 2.73
N PRO A 167 -7.95 2.72 2.88
CA PRO A 167 -8.54 1.49 2.36
C PRO A 167 -9.88 1.11 3.01
N THR A 168 -10.20 1.69 4.16
CA THR A 168 -11.41 1.38 4.96
C THR A 168 -12.43 2.52 5.01
N ALA A 169 -12.18 3.67 4.37
CA ALA A 169 -12.95 4.91 4.56
C ALA A 169 -14.47 4.81 4.25
N ALA A 170 -14.91 3.80 3.51
CA ALA A 170 -16.32 3.62 3.16
C ALA A 170 -16.83 2.20 3.49
N LEU A 171 -16.17 1.53 4.44
CA LEU A 171 -16.54 0.19 4.89
C LEU A 171 -17.38 0.25 6.17
N ASP A 172 -18.30 -0.70 6.31
CA ASP A 172 -18.94 -0.97 7.59
C ASP A 172 -17.92 -1.59 8.58
N PRO A 173 -18.24 -1.66 9.89
CA PRO A 173 -17.31 -2.16 10.89
C PRO A 173 -16.84 -3.60 10.65
N ALA A 174 -17.71 -4.49 10.14
CA ALA A 174 -17.36 -5.89 9.89
C ALA A 174 -16.40 -6.01 8.69
N ALA A 175 -16.66 -5.27 7.61
CA ALA A 175 -15.77 -5.23 6.45
C ALA A 175 -14.43 -4.55 6.79
N THR A 176 -14.42 -3.54 7.66
CA THR A 176 -13.20 -2.90 8.17
C THR A 176 -12.36 -3.91 8.93
N HIS A 177 -12.94 -4.64 9.88
CA HIS A 177 -12.21 -5.66 10.65
C HIS A 177 -11.63 -6.74 9.75
N ALA A 178 -12.42 -7.29 8.82
CA ALA A 178 -11.93 -8.28 7.87
C ALA A 178 -10.79 -7.77 6.97
N LEU A 179 -10.77 -6.48 6.64
CA LEU A 179 -9.64 -5.88 5.90
C LEU A 179 -8.41 -5.68 6.79
N GLU A 180 -8.61 -5.28 8.05
CA GLU A 180 -7.52 -5.13 9.03
C GLU A 180 -6.81 -6.46 9.30
N GLU A 181 -7.54 -7.59 9.37
CA GLU A 181 -6.95 -8.93 9.47
C GLU A 181 -6.06 -9.27 8.26
N ILE A 182 -6.49 -8.90 7.06
CA ILE A 182 -5.68 -9.09 5.83
C ILE A 182 -4.44 -8.20 5.88
N VAL A 183 -4.56 -6.94 6.31
CA VAL A 183 -3.42 -6.01 6.46
C VAL A 183 -2.41 -6.56 7.45
N ASP A 184 -2.87 -7.11 8.59
CA ASP A 184 -1.98 -7.71 9.58
C ASP A 184 -1.27 -8.97 9.03
N ALA A 185 -1.96 -9.83 8.28
CA ALA A 185 -1.35 -10.97 7.61
C ALA A 185 -0.28 -10.56 6.58
N ILE A 186 -0.50 -9.46 5.83
CA ILE A 186 0.50 -8.88 4.92
C ILE A 186 1.71 -8.38 5.70
N ARG A 187 1.50 -7.65 6.81
CA ARG A 187 2.57 -7.20 7.70
C ARG A 187 3.40 -8.36 8.22
N GLN A 188 2.75 -9.42 8.70
CA GLN A 188 3.41 -10.62 9.22
C GLN A 188 4.21 -11.38 8.15
N SER A 189 3.87 -11.24 6.86
CA SER A 189 4.68 -11.79 5.76
C SER A 189 5.95 -10.98 5.45
N GLY A 190 6.21 -9.87 6.16
CA GLY A 190 7.41 -9.05 6.02
C GLY A 190 7.27 -7.86 5.08
N THR A 191 6.08 -7.63 4.50
CA THR A 191 5.82 -6.45 3.66
C THR A 191 5.74 -5.19 4.52
N LYS A 192 6.51 -4.15 4.17
CA LYS A 192 6.35 -2.80 4.72
C LYS A 192 5.01 -2.22 4.26
N ILE A 193 4.17 -1.78 5.18
CA ILE A 193 2.90 -1.13 4.86
C ILE A 193 2.98 0.36 5.18
N ILE A 194 2.56 1.20 4.24
CA ILE A 194 2.42 2.64 4.42
C ILE A 194 0.97 3.00 4.08
N MET A 195 0.16 3.28 5.10
CA MET A 195 -1.28 3.45 4.97
C MET A 195 -1.73 4.84 5.40
N SER A 196 -2.62 5.48 4.64
CA SER A 196 -3.30 6.68 5.12
C SER A 196 -4.63 6.33 5.77
N THR A 197 -4.96 7.04 6.85
CA THR A 197 -6.29 7.02 7.46
C THR A 197 -6.57 8.33 8.20
N HIS A 198 -7.84 8.62 8.43
CA HIS A 198 -8.29 9.68 9.34
C HIS A 198 -8.94 9.09 10.61
N ASP A 199 -9.03 7.77 10.71
CA ASP A 199 -9.57 7.06 11.89
C ASP A 199 -8.46 6.81 12.93
N LEU A 200 -8.56 7.51 14.07
CA LEU A 200 -7.65 7.37 15.18
C LEU A 200 -7.71 5.97 15.82
N GLY A 201 -8.88 5.35 15.86
CA GLY A 201 -9.06 4.00 16.38
C GLY A 201 -8.30 2.98 15.54
N GLN A 202 -8.38 3.09 14.23
CA GLN A 202 -7.63 2.24 13.29
C GLN A 202 -6.11 2.45 13.43
N ALA A 203 -5.66 3.70 13.49
CA ALA A 203 -4.24 3.98 13.69
C ALA A 203 -3.71 3.34 14.99
N LYS A 204 -4.45 3.45 16.10
CA LYS A 204 -4.07 2.85 17.39
C LYS A 204 -4.00 1.31 17.35
N ARG A 205 -4.81 0.67 16.51
CA ARG A 205 -4.80 -0.81 16.41
C ARG A 205 -3.68 -1.34 15.52
N LEU A 206 -3.33 -0.62 14.48
CA LEU A 206 -2.47 -1.15 13.41
C LEU A 206 -1.08 -0.54 13.36
N ALA A 207 -0.91 0.74 13.72
CA ALA A 207 0.33 1.46 13.49
C ALA A 207 1.43 1.06 14.47
N ASP A 208 2.61 0.82 13.91
CA ASP A 208 3.87 0.82 14.66
C ASP A 208 4.41 2.26 14.72
N ASP A 209 4.31 3.01 13.59
CA ASP A 209 4.71 4.40 13.48
C ASP A 209 3.56 5.25 12.94
N VAL A 210 3.45 6.50 13.42
CA VAL A 210 2.45 7.45 12.95
C VAL A 210 3.12 8.73 12.46
N LEU A 211 2.78 9.13 11.24
CA LEU A 211 3.17 10.41 10.64
C LEU A 211 1.95 11.33 10.61
N PHE A 212 2.00 12.44 11.29
CA PHE A 212 0.87 13.39 11.30
C PHE A 212 1.07 14.51 10.30
N LEU A 213 0.20 14.55 9.28
CA LEU A 213 0.18 15.58 8.24
C LEU A 213 -0.84 16.66 8.53
N TYR A 214 -0.42 17.92 8.39
CA TYR A 214 -1.31 19.08 8.47
C TYR A 214 -0.92 20.13 7.43
N ARG A 215 -1.87 20.51 6.55
CA ARG A 215 -1.69 21.53 5.49
C ARG A 215 -0.42 21.34 4.66
N GLY A 216 -0.12 20.09 4.28
CA GLY A 216 1.04 19.73 3.46
C GLY A 216 2.39 19.71 4.20
N ARG A 217 2.39 19.72 5.52
CA ARG A 217 3.59 19.60 6.37
C ARG A 217 3.50 18.38 7.26
N LEU A 218 4.63 17.77 7.51
CA LEU A 218 4.78 16.81 8.59
C LEU A 218 4.91 17.57 9.90
N LEU A 219 4.14 17.18 10.93
CA LEU A 219 4.23 17.75 12.27
C LEU A 219 5.02 16.84 13.21
N GLU A 220 4.81 15.52 13.09
CA GLU A 220 5.48 14.46 13.83
C GLU A 220 5.56 13.21 12.93
#